data_7ce6157f7e4756bf67d59b2ba0ed0e5e
#
_entry.id   7ce6157f7e4756bf67d59b2ba0ed0e5e
#
_cell.length_a   1.000
_cell.length_b   1.000
_cell.length_c   1.000
_cell.angle_alpha   90.00
_cell.angle_beta   90.00
_cell.angle_gamma   90.00
#
_symmetry.space_group_name_H-M   'P 1'
#
loop_
_entity.id
_entity.type
_entity.pdbx_description
1 polymer ?
#
loop_
_entity_poly.entity_id
_entity_poly.type
_entity_poly.pdbx_seq_one_letter_code
_entity_poly.pdbx_strand_id
1 'polypeptide(L)'
;MAGYPLVDIKVAVFDGSFHEVDSSEMAFKIAASMALKDGAKKANPIILEPIMKVEVVAPEANLGDIIGDLSSRRGQIGEMGVRGNVRYVRAEVPLAEMFGYATNVRSLSQGRASFTMEPSHYAEVPANVAKAIIEKRTAEKVAA
;
A
#
# COMPACT_ATOMS: atom_id res chain seq x y z
N MET A 1 -0.24 13.37 8.12
CA MET A 1 0.68 13.12 7.02
C MET A 1 -0.08 12.97 5.70
N ALA A 2 -0.58 11.82 5.33
CA ALA A 2 -1.28 11.62 4.04
C ALA A 2 -2.81 11.47 4.16
N GLY A 3 -3.39 11.66 5.31
CA GLY A 3 -4.84 11.54 5.55
C GLY A 3 -5.36 10.11 5.65
N TYR A 4 -4.50 9.13 5.72
CA TYR A 4 -4.86 7.73 6.00
C TYR A 4 -5.02 7.48 7.50
N PRO A 5 -5.85 6.48 7.90
CA PRO A 5 -5.96 6.07 9.29
C PRO A 5 -4.63 5.58 9.85
N LEU A 6 -4.38 5.87 11.13
CA LEU A 6 -3.27 5.27 11.86
C LEU A 6 -3.64 3.85 12.29
N VAL A 7 -2.71 2.92 12.13
CA VAL A 7 -2.85 1.52 12.56
C VAL A 7 -1.60 1.10 13.32
N ASP A 8 -1.69 -0.01 14.04
CA ASP A 8 -0.58 -0.60 14.82
C ASP A 8 0.02 0.38 15.84
N ILE A 9 -0.83 1.17 16.49
CA ILE A 9 -0.42 2.09 17.55
C ILE A 9 -1.07 1.72 18.88
N LYS A 10 -0.35 1.98 19.96
CA LYS A 10 -0.85 1.93 21.33
C LYS A 10 -0.72 3.30 21.96
N VAL A 11 -1.81 3.81 22.45
CA VAL A 11 -1.86 5.12 23.13
C VAL A 11 -2.20 4.91 24.60
N ALA A 12 -1.43 5.52 25.48
CA ALA A 12 -1.68 5.50 26.91
C ALA A 12 -1.60 6.92 27.47
N VAL A 13 -2.59 7.29 28.26
CA VAL A 13 -2.55 8.52 29.05
C VAL A 13 -1.79 8.20 30.34
N PHE A 14 -0.69 8.90 30.59
CA PHE A 14 0.13 8.67 31.77
C PHE A 14 0.27 9.91 32.65
N ASP A 15 -0.06 11.09 32.14
CA ASP A 15 0.00 12.34 32.87
C ASP A 15 -0.96 13.37 32.26
N GLY A 16 -1.29 14.39 33.05
CA GLY A 16 -2.14 15.49 32.63
C GLY A 16 -2.25 16.53 33.72
N SER A 17 -2.75 17.71 33.37
CA SER A 17 -3.07 18.76 34.32
C SER A 17 -4.54 19.10 34.26
N PHE A 18 -5.08 19.55 35.39
CA PHE A 18 -6.47 19.93 35.55
C PHE A 18 -6.57 21.31 36.21
N HIS A 19 -7.45 22.15 35.70
CA HIS A 19 -7.81 23.44 36.28
C HIS A 19 -9.32 23.60 36.27
N GLU A 20 -9.89 23.95 37.41
CA GLU A 20 -11.36 24.04 37.59
C GLU A 20 -12.05 24.95 36.60
N VAL A 21 -11.38 26.01 36.13
CA VAL A 21 -11.94 27.02 35.24
C VAL A 21 -11.78 26.63 33.74
N ASP A 22 -10.70 25.90 33.41
CA ASP A 22 -10.29 25.64 32.01
C ASP A 22 -10.50 24.19 31.60
N SER A 23 -10.93 23.32 32.52
CA SER A 23 -11.05 21.89 32.24
C SER A 23 -12.50 21.52 31.95
N SER A 24 -12.72 21.04 30.76
CA SER A 24 -14.01 20.54 30.28
C SER A 24 -13.80 19.29 29.42
N GLU A 25 -14.85 18.57 29.13
CA GLU A 25 -14.79 17.44 28.22
C GLU A 25 -14.21 17.84 26.84
N MET A 26 -14.66 18.98 26.32
CA MET A 26 -14.17 19.52 25.06
C MET A 26 -12.68 19.88 25.10
N ALA A 27 -12.22 20.50 26.19
CA ALA A 27 -10.83 20.86 26.38
C ALA A 27 -9.93 19.63 26.44
N PHE A 28 -10.34 18.56 27.14
CA PHE A 28 -9.61 17.28 27.18
C PHE A 28 -9.56 16.57 25.82
N LYS A 29 -10.65 16.59 25.05
CA LYS A 29 -10.67 16.06 23.68
C LYS A 29 -9.71 16.78 22.78
N ILE A 30 -9.67 18.10 22.82
CA ILE A 30 -8.75 18.92 22.02
C ILE A 30 -7.29 18.67 22.45
N ALA A 31 -7.02 18.64 23.75
CA ALA A 31 -5.68 18.37 24.28
C ALA A 31 -5.18 16.98 23.87
N ALA A 32 -6.01 15.95 23.97
CA ALA A 32 -5.69 14.60 23.54
C ALA A 32 -5.43 14.51 22.02
N SER A 33 -6.23 15.19 21.23
CA SER A 33 -6.04 15.27 19.75
C SER A 33 -4.71 15.93 19.40
N MET A 34 -4.35 17.02 20.06
CA MET A 34 -3.07 17.70 19.87
C MET A 34 -1.89 16.83 20.27
N ALA A 35 -2.00 16.16 21.43
CA ALA A 35 -0.98 15.26 21.95
C ALA A 35 -0.73 14.08 21.00
N LEU A 36 -1.80 13.46 20.51
CA LEU A 36 -1.72 12.36 19.55
C LEU A 36 -1.05 12.79 18.23
N LYS A 37 -1.43 13.94 17.71
CA LYS A 37 -0.84 14.48 16.46
C LYS A 37 0.65 14.77 16.63
N ASP A 38 1.05 15.32 17.75
CA ASP A 38 2.46 15.61 18.05
C ASP A 38 3.26 14.33 18.26
N GLY A 39 2.73 13.41 19.04
CA GLY A 39 3.35 12.09 19.27
C GLY A 39 3.49 11.27 18.00
N ALA A 40 2.48 11.25 17.15
CA ALA A 40 2.52 10.54 15.87
C ALA A 40 3.61 11.08 14.94
N LYS A 41 3.79 12.40 14.89
CA LYS A 41 4.88 13.00 14.10
C LYS A 41 6.27 12.61 14.61
N LYS A 42 6.44 12.55 15.93
CA LYS A 42 7.71 12.18 16.57
C LYS A 42 8.03 10.68 16.48
N ALA A 43 7.00 9.84 16.26
CA ALA A 43 7.15 8.40 16.16
C ALA A 43 7.61 7.88 14.79
N ASN A 44 7.98 8.77 13.86
CA ASN A 44 8.40 8.42 12.49
C ASN A 44 7.37 7.56 11.76
N PRO A 45 6.17 8.07 11.50
CA PRO A 45 5.14 7.30 10.83
C PRO A 45 5.54 6.95 9.41
N ILE A 46 5.18 5.74 8.99
CA ILE A 46 5.37 5.25 7.63
C ILE A 46 4.03 5.10 6.92
N ILE A 47 4.05 5.10 5.60
CA ILE A 47 2.87 4.76 4.80
C ILE A 47 2.94 3.29 4.46
N LEU A 48 1.83 2.58 4.66
CA LEU A 48 1.68 1.19 4.27
C LEU A 48 0.87 1.10 2.98
N GLU A 49 1.22 0.14 2.14
CA GLU A 49 0.48 -0.21 0.94
C GLU A 49 0.09 -1.69 0.95
N PRO A 50 -1.08 -2.06 0.41
CA PRO A 50 -1.46 -3.45 0.27
C PRO A 50 -0.62 -4.12 -0.81
N ILE A 51 -0.08 -5.29 -0.48
CA ILE A 51 0.64 -6.16 -1.39
C ILE A 51 -0.27 -7.32 -1.77
N MET A 52 -0.34 -7.60 -3.06
CA MET A 52 -1.18 -8.65 -3.62
C MET A 52 -0.32 -9.85 -4.03
N LYS A 53 -0.82 -11.05 -3.77
CA LYS A 53 -0.31 -12.26 -4.41
C LYS A 53 -0.95 -12.38 -5.77
N VAL A 54 -0.12 -12.43 -6.80
CA VAL A 54 -0.52 -12.56 -8.19
C VAL A 54 0.02 -13.87 -8.73
N GLU A 55 -0.85 -14.69 -9.29
CA GLU A 55 -0.45 -15.87 -10.06
C GLU A 55 -0.86 -15.65 -11.51
N VAL A 56 0.08 -15.77 -12.42
CA VAL A 56 -0.17 -15.68 -13.86
C VAL A 56 0.13 -17.03 -14.49
N VAL A 57 -0.80 -17.53 -15.27
CA VAL A 57 -0.67 -18.77 -16.04
C VAL A 57 -0.65 -18.42 -17.52
N ALA A 58 0.39 -18.81 -18.21
CA ALA A 58 0.59 -18.47 -19.62
C ALA A 58 1.40 -19.51 -20.38
N PRO A 59 1.34 -19.52 -21.72
CA PRO A 59 2.27 -20.29 -22.54
C PRO A 59 3.70 -19.85 -22.30
N GLU A 60 4.65 -20.78 -22.43
CA GLU A 60 6.07 -20.52 -22.22
C GLU A 60 6.61 -19.34 -23.06
N ALA A 61 6.14 -19.22 -24.28
CA ALA A 61 6.56 -18.14 -25.19
C ALA A 61 6.24 -16.72 -24.68
N ASN A 62 5.26 -16.57 -23.78
CA ASN A 62 4.84 -15.28 -23.24
C ASN A 62 5.41 -14.99 -21.84
N LEU A 63 6.12 -15.95 -21.26
CA LEU A 63 6.56 -15.87 -19.88
C LEU A 63 7.54 -14.72 -19.62
N GLY A 64 8.48 -14.52 -20.53
CA GLY A 64 9.48 -13.45 -20.44
C GLY A 64 8.86 -12.06 -20.38
N ASP A 65 7.89 -11.79 -21.24
CA ASP A 65 7.19 -10.51 -21.30
C ASP A 65 6.35 -10.28 -20.04
N ILE A 66 5.70 -11.33 -19.53
CA ILE A 66 4.90 -11.30 -18.30
C ILE A 66 5.79 -11.00 -17.09
N ILE A 67 6.94 -11.66 -16.97
CA ILE A 67 7.90 -11.40 -15.90
C ILE A 67 8.44 -9.97 -15.97
N GLY A 68 8.75 -9.50 -17.16
CA GLY A 68 9.19 -8.12 -17.38
C GLY A 68 8.13 -7.10 -16.96
N ASP A 69 6.88 -7.31 -17.33
CA ASP A 69 5.77 -6.44 -16.94
C ASP A 69 5.54 -6.43 -15.42
N LEU A 70 5.50 -7.61 -14.78
CA LEU A 70 5.36 -7.71 -13.32
C LEU A 70 6.51 -7.03 -12.58
N SER A 71 7.74 -7.18 -13.08
CA SER A 71 8.92 -6.51 -12.51
C SER A 71 8.84 -4.99 -12.66
N SER A 72 8.34 -4.49 -13.77
CA SER A 72 8.14 -3.04 -13.99
C SER A 72 7.09 -2.44 -13.05
N ARG A 73 6.19 -3.27 -12.51
CA ARG A 73 5.17 -2.92 -11.53
C ARG A 73 5.64 -3.06 -10.08
N ARG A 74 6.90 -3.01 -9.81
CA ARG A 74 7.52 -3.25 -8.51
C ARG A 74 7.21 -4.66 -7.94
N GLY A 75 6.89 -5.60 -8.81
CA GLY A 75 6.60 -6.97 -8.44
C GLY A 75 7.87 -7.73 -8.05
N GLN A 76 7.76 -8.50 -6.99
CA GLN A 76 8.79 -9.45 -6.58
C GLN A 76 8.39 -10.83 -7.08
N ILE A 77 9.14 -11.35 -8.04
CA ILE A 77 8.91 -12.68 -8.59
C ILE A 77 9.36 -13.72 -7.54
N GLY A 78 8.46 -14.60 -7.20
CA GLY A 78 8.71 -15.68 -6.25
C GLY A 78 8.84 -17.01 -6.95
N GLU A 79 7.78 -17.80 -6.94
CA GLU A 79 7.76 -19.15 -7.49
C GLU A 79 7.39 -19.15 -8.97
N MET A 80 8.07 -20.02 -9.72
CA MET A 80 7.72 -20.30 -11.11
C MET A 80 7.70 -21.82 -11.32
N GLY A 81 6.80 -22.30 -12.15
CA GLY A 81 6.72 -23.73 -12.41
C GLY A 81 5.93 -24.08 -13.66
N VAL A 82 5.72 -25.36 -13.82
CA VAL A 82 4.99 -25.96 -14.93
C VAL A 82 3.69 -26.56 -14.43
N ARG A 83 2.61 -26.29 -15.15
CA ARG A 83 1.30 -26.87 -14.87
C ARG A 83 0.70 -27.40 -16.18
N GLY A 84 0.91 -28.68 -16.46
CA GLY A 84 0.55 -29.26 -17.74
C GLY A 84 1.33 -28.65 -18.91
N ASN A 85 0.62 -28.07 -19.89
CA ASN A 85 1.20 -27.44 -21.07
C ASN A 85 1.48 -25.94 -20.88
N VAL A 86 1.22 -25.41 -19.72
CA VAL A 86 1.39 -23.99 -19.41
C VAL A 86 2.40 -23.78 -18.29
N ARG A 87 2.90 -22.57 -18.18
CA ARG A 87 3.77 -22.13 -17.11
C ARG A 87 2.99 -21.25 -16.16
N TYR A 88 3.36 -21.24 -14.88
CA TYR A 88 2.85 -20.27 -13.92
C TYR A 88 3.98 -19.45 -13.29
N VAL A 89 3.66 -18.23 -12.96
CA VAL A 89 4.52 -17.31 -12.22
C VAL A 89 3.72 -16.78 -11.04
N ARG A 90 4.29 -16.85 -9.86
CA ARG A 90 3.77 -16.21 -8.65
C ARG A 90 4.63 -15.02 -8.29
N ALA A 91 3.99 -13.91 -8.01
CA ALA A 91 4.67 -12.68 -7.64
C ALA A 91 3.89 -11.95 -6.54
N GLU A 92 4.59 -11.14 -5.78
CA GLU A 92 3.99 -10.17 -4.87
C GLU A 92 4.10 -8.79 -5.48
N VAL A 93 2.97 -8.13 -5.69
CA VAL A 93 2.89 -6.85 -6.39
C VAL A 93 2.03 -5.87 -5.60
N PRO A 94 2.46 -4.61 -5.43
CA PRO A 94 1.62 -3.60 -4.81
C PRO A 94 0.30 -3.40 -5.57
N LEU A 95 -0.81 -3.33 -4.87
CA LEU A 95 -2.12 -3.14 -5.49
C LEU A 95 -2.18 -1.90 -6.38
N ALA A 96 -1.52 -0.82 -5.98
CA ALA A 96 -1.47 0.44 -6.75
C ALA A 96 -0.89 0.25 -8.17
N GLU A 97 -0.04 -0.75 -8.38
CA GLU A 97 0.58 -1.05 -9.67
C GLU A 97 -0.24 -2.04 -10.52
N MET A 98 -1.30 -2.62 -9.96
CA MET A 98 -2.11 -3.65 -10.63
C MET A 98 -3.28 -3.08 -11.44
N PHE A 99 -3.55 -1.79 -11.35
CA PHE A 99 -4.59 -1.16 -12.18
C PHE A 99 -4.25 -1.28 -13.67
N GLY A 100 -5.23 -1.73 -14.45
CA GLY A 100 -5.04 -1.97 -15.88
C GLY A 100 -4.28 -3.25 -16.25
N TYR A 101 -3.88 -4.07 -15.28
CA TYR A 101 -3.11 -5.29 -15.54
C TYR A 101 -3.86 -6.29 -16.40
N ALA A 102 -5.16 -6.44 -16.22
CA ALA A 102 -6.00 -7.34 -17.04
C ALA A 102 -5.88 -7.04 -18.54
N THR A 103 -5.84 -5.78 -18.91
CA THR A 103 -5.64 -5.35 -20.30
C THR A 103 -4.24 -5.65 -20.79
N ASN A 104 -3.23 -5.36 -19.95
CA ASN A 104 -1.83 -5.58 -20.31
C ASN A 104 -1.52 -7.07 -20.49
N VAL A 105 -1.94 -7.92 -19.59
CA VAL A 105 -1.67 -9.36 -19.68
C VAL A 105 -2.36 -10.01 -20.88
N ARG A 106 -3.54 -9.54 -21.25
CA ARG A 106 -4.23 -9.97 -22.46
C ARG A 106 -3.45 -9.54 -23.71
N SER A 107 -2.98 -8.31 -23.75
CA SER A 107 -2.18 -7.78 -24.86
C SER A 107 -0.86 -8.55 -25.03
N LEU A 108 -0.13 -8.76 -23.93
CA LEU A 108 1.17 -9.47 -23.93
C LEU A 108 1.06 -10.93 -24.35
N SER A 109 -0.08 -11.57 -24.07
CA SER A 109 -0.30 -13.00 -24.33
C SER A 109 -1.23 -13.30 -25.47
N GLN A 110 -1.76 -12.29 -26.16
CA GLN A 110 -2.80 -12.44 -27.16
C GLN A 110 -4.04 -13.18 -26.61
N GLY A 111 -4.40 -12.90 -25.39
CA GLY A 111 -5.53 -13.51 -24.68
C GLY A 111 -5.28 -14.93 -24.14
N ARG A 112 -4.06 -15.46 -24.25
CA ARG A 112 -3.75 -16.83 -23.83
C ARG A 112 -3.34 -16.96 -22.34
N ALA A 113 -3.02 -15.84 -21.69
CA ALA A 113 -2.73 -15.83 -20.27
C ALA A 113 -3.97 -15.52 -19.43
N SER A 114 -3.99 -16.09 -18.24
CA SER A 114 -4.93 -15.75 -17.17
C SER A 114 -4.18 -15.41 -15.90
N PHE A 115 -4.79 -14.62 -15.03
CA PHE A 115 -4.21 -14.31 -13.74
C PHE A 115 -5.25 -14.33 -12.62
N THR A 116 -4.78 -14.59 -11.43
CA THR A 116 -5.54 -14.44 -10.19
C THR A 116 -4.78 -13.49 -9.27
N MET A 117 -5.52 -12.77 -8.45
CA MET A 117 -4.96 -11.80 -7.52
C MET A 117 -5.72 -11.88 -6.20
N GLU A 118 -4.98 -12.03 -5.11
CA GLU A 118 -5.55 -12.06 -3.76
C GLU A 118 -4.72 -11.19 -2.80
N PRO A 119 -5.33 -10.62 -1.76
CA PRO A 119 -4.60 -9.86 -0.75
C PRO A 119 -3.58 -10.74 -0.04
N SER A 120 -2.38 -10.20 0.21
CA SER A 120 -1.33 -10.86 0.98
C SER A 120 -1.12 -10.17 2.33
N HIS A 121 -0.50 -9.00 2.31
CA HIS A 121 -0.13 -8.24 3.50
C HIS A 121 0.02 -6.76 3.17
N TYR A 122 0.24 -5.94 4.20
CA TYR A 122 0.66 -4.56 4.04
C TYR A 122 2.18 -4.46 4.21
N ALA A 123 2.81 -3.62 3.41
CA ALA A 123 4.23 -3.33 3.48
C ALA A 123 4.50 -1.84 3.41
N GLU A 124 5.66 -1.44 3.90
CA GLU A 124 6.09 -0.05 3.83
C GLU A 124 6.27 0.40 2.37
N VAL A 125 5.71 1.56 2.07
CA VAL A 125 5.88 2.19 0.76
C VAL A 125 7.32 2.70 0.61
N PRO A 126 8.00 2.48 -0.52
CA PRO A 126 9.32 3.05 -0.77
C PRO A 126 9.32 4.58 -0.62
N ALA A 127 10.42 5.14 -0.14
CA ALA A 127 10.51 6.55 0.22
C ALA A 127 10.14 7.52 -0.93
N ASN A 128 10.55 7.22 -2.15
CA ASN A 128 10.22 8.01 -3.34
C ASN A 128 8.71 7.99 -3.65
N VAL A 129 8.06 6.85 -3.52
CA VAL A 129 6.61 6.69 -3.73
C VAL A 129 5.84 7.37 -2.60
N ALA A 130 6.29 7.20 -1.35
CA ALA A 130 5.69 7.85 -0.18
C ALA A 130 5.72 9.38 -0.31
N LYS A 131 6.83 9.94 -0.76
CA LYS A 131 6.97 11.38 -1.02
C LYS A 131 5.94 11.87 -2.05
N ALA A 132 5.79 11.17 -3.17
CA ALA A 132 4.82 11.52 -4.19
C ALA A 132 3.37 11.47 -3.67
N ILE A 133 3.03 10.48 -2.85
CA ILE A 133 1.70 10.38 -2.21
C ILE A 133 1.44 11.56 -1.29
N ILE A 134 2.41 11.92 -0.46
CA ILE A 134 2.28 13.04 0.49
C ILE A 134 2.13 14.37 -0.25
N GLU A 135 2.92 14.61 -1.28
CA GLU A 135 2.86 15.83 -2.11
C GLU A 135 1.49 15.95 -2.79
N LYS A 136 0.99 14.88 -3.40
CA LYS A 136 -0.32 14.86 -4.04
C LYS A 136 -1.46 15.18 -3.05
N ARG A 137 -1.46 14.55 -1.89
CA ARG A 137 -2.47 14.78 -0.84
C ARG A 137 -2.38 16.19 -0.25
N THR A 138 -1.19 16.76 -0.16
CA THR A 138 -1.02 18.15 0.29
C THR A 138 -1.58 19.12 -0.73
N ALA A 139 -1.32 18.91 -2.01
CA ALA A 139 -1.86 19.73 -3.09
C ALA A 139 -3.41 19.68 -3.15
N GLU A 140 -3.99 18.49 -2.99
CA GLU A 140 -5.45 18.31 -2.94
C GLU A 140 -6.10 19.09 -1.77
N LYS A 141 -5.45 19.13 -0.60
CA LYS A 141 -5.94 19.89 0.56
C LYS A 141 -5.85 21.41 0.38
N VAL A 142 -4.90 21.89 -0.39
CA VAL A 142 -4.75 23.32 -0.68
C VAL A 142 -5.76 23.77 -1.73
N ALA A 143 -6.17 22.87 -2.62
CA ALA A 143 -7.14 23.16 -3.68
C ALA A 143 -8.61 23.03 -3.23
N ALA A 144 -8.86 22.46 -2.06
CA ALA A 144 -10.20 22.31 -1.45
C ALA A 144 -10.49 23.42 -0.45
#